data_d81ea02a6df0ffa9e319b4714d23d7cc
#
_entry.id   d81ea02a6df0ffa9e319b4714d23d7cc
#
_cell.length_a   1.000
_cell.length_b   1.000
_cell.length_c   1.000
_cell.angle_alpha   90.00
_cell.angle_beta   90.00
_cell.angle_gamma   90.00
#
_symmetry.space_group_name_H-M   'P 1'
#
loop_
_entity.id
_entity.type
_entity.pdbx_description
1 polymer ?
#
loop_
_entity_poly.entity_id
_entity_poly.type
_entity_poly.pdbx_seq_one_letter_code
_entity_poly.pdbx_strand_id
1 'polypeptide(L)'
;MRPGPLGGHFFDPMPRRRVVLGALVAGPVLALTACGFKLRQAPNLAFASLYVEVVAGSLVGNELKRSLASLGSLQLISDAKLQQTAQVILDVLLERREKTVVGVNAAGLVREFQLRIRVKFRLRTPQGKELIAETELLQQRDISFNESTVLAKEAEEGLLYRDMQTDIVQQLLRRLAAVREI
;
A
#
# COMPACT_ATOMS: atom_id res chain seq x y z
N MET A 1 48.41 -15.77 81.41
CA MET A 1 49.68 -15.76 80.63
C MET A 1 49.38 -15.83 79.21
N ARG A 2 49.76 -14.77 78.47
CA ARG A 2 49.99 -14.57 77.02
C ARG A 2 48.87 -14.78 75.93
N PRO A 3 48.82 -13.84 75.07
CA PRO A 3 47.74 -13.64 74.12
C PRO A 3 48.04 -14.30 72.76
N GLY A 4 46.97 -14.59 71.97
CA GLY A 4 47.06 -15.01 70.63
C GLY A 4 46.65 -13.88 69.64
N PRO A 5 47.12 -13.88 68.44
CA PRO A 5 47.03 -12.72 67.53
C PRO A 5 45.80 -12.69 66.59
N LEU A 6 45.52 -11.49 66.28
CA LEU A 6 44.59 -10.96 65.25
C LEU A 6 44.66 -11.65 63.88
N GLY A 7 43.54 -12.14 63.42
CA GLY A 7 43.35 -12.58 62.03
C GLY A 7 42.78 -11.44 61.16
N GLY A 8 43.52 -11.02 60.13
CA GLY A 8 43.17 -9.96 59.25
C GLY A 8 42.03 -10.28 58.28
N HIS A 9 41.15 -9.32 58.11
CA HIS A 9 40.14 -9.34 57.05
C HIS A 9 40.81 -9.10 55.68
N PHE A 10 40.78 -10.11 54.85
CA PHE A 10 41.17 -10.04 53.46
C PHE A 10 39.96 -9.45 52.69
N PHE A 11 40.08 -8.20 52.27
CA PHE A 11 39.17 -7.61 51.27
C PHE A 11 39.59 -8.07 49.88
N ASP A 12 38.79 -8.93 49.26
CA ASP A 12 38.92 -9.26 47.85
C ASP A 12 38.37 -8.10 47.02
N PRO A 13 39.15 -7.51 46.09
CA PRO A 13 38.66 -6.53 45.17
C PRO A 13 37.88 -7.22 44.04
N MET A 14 36.55 -7.06 44.01
CA MET A 14 35.71 -7.50 42.90
C MET A 14 36.24 -6.93 41.55
N PRO A 15 36.35 -7.77 40.53
CA PRO A 15 36.87 -7.32 39.24
C PRO A 15 35.86 -6.43 38.54
N ARG A 16 36.13 -5.11 38.48
CA ARG A 16 35.40 -4.08 37.74
C ARG A 16 35.24 -4.36 36.25
N ARG A 17 35.94 -5.38 35.70
CA ARG A 17 35.91 -5.79 34.30
C ARG A 17 34.60 -6.42 33.81
N ARG A 18 33.81 -7.06 34.69
CA ARG A 18 32.56 -7.76 34.27
C ARG A 18 31.37 -6.82 34.10
N VAL A 19 31.37 -5.66 34.75
CA VAL A 19 30.29 -4.67 34.61
C VAL A 19 30.40 -3.89 33.30
N VAL A 20 31.60 -3.66 32.77
CA VAL A 20 31.82 -2.90 31.51
C VAL A 20 31.41 -3.72 30.28
N LEU A 21 31.59 -5.05 30.28
CA LEU A 21 31.16 -5.89 29.16
C LEU A 21 29.63 -5.99 29.04
N GLY A 22 28.89 -5.93 30.12
CA GLY A 22 27.42 -5.97 30.13
C GLY A 22 26.79 -4.70 29.52
N ALA A 23 27.43 -3.54 29.71
CA ALA A 23 26.94 -2.26 29.19
C ALA A 23 27.17 -2.09 27.68
N LEU A 24 28.19 -2.75 27.11
CA LEU A 24 28.52 -2.67 25.67
C LEU A 24 27.61 -3.53 24.79
N VAL A 25 26.95 -4.57 25.32
CA VAL A 25 26.04 -5.44 24.58
C VAL A 25 24.60 -4.94 24.61
N ALA A 26 24.19 -4.19 25.66
CA ALA A 26 22.83 -3.65 25.77
C ALA A 26 22.59 -2.42 24.90
N GLY A 27 23.63 -1.68 24.52
CA GLY A 27 23.53 -0.46 23.70
C GLY A 27 22.99 -0.67 22.27
N PRO A 28 23.47 -1.66 21.48
CA PRO A 28 23.03 -1.85 20.11
C PRO A 28 21.61 -2.45 19.98
N VAL A 29 21.09 -3.13 21.02
CA VAL A 29 19.73 -3.72 20.98
C VAL A 29 18.66 -2.65 21.13
N LEU A 30 18.92 -1.56 21.86
CA LEU A 30 17.99 -0.44 22.01
C LEU A 30 17.94 0.46 20.75
N ALA A 31 18.98 0.46 19.91
CA ALA A 31 19.01 1.25 18.68
C ALA A 31 18.17 0.64 17.53
N LEU A 32 17.85 -0.65 17.58
CA LEU A 32 17.04 -1.35 16.58
C LEU A 32 15.54 -1.02 16.68
N THR A 33 15.07 -0.50 17.81
CA THR A 33 13.65 -0.09 17.97
C THR A 33 13.36 1.31 17.46
N ALA A 34 14.38 2.09 17.08
CA ALA A 34 14.24 3.46 16.59
C ALA A 34 13.84 3.55 15.10
N CYS A 35 13.96 2.47 14.33
CA CYS A 35 13.34 2.40 13.01
C CYS A 35 11.84 2.19 13.21
N GLY A 36 11.05 3.25 13.15
CA GLY A 36 9.59 3.23 13.30
C GLY A 36 8.87 2.45 12.18
N PHE A 37 9.24 1.20 12.00
CA PHE A 37 8.65 0.27 11.05
C PHE A 37 7.26 -0.13 11.57
N LYS A 38 6.24 0.67 11.25
CA LYS A 38 4.85 0.25 11.46
C LYS A 38 4.47 -0.71 10.36
N LEU A 39 4.19 -1.96 10.70
CA LEU A 39 3.47 -2.88 9.83
C LEU A 39 2.23 -2.16 9.29
N ARG A 40 2.02 -2.25 7.99
CA ARG A 40 0.87 -1.65 7.31
C ARG A 40 -0.41 -2.22 7.91
N GLN A 41 -1.08 -1.46 8.74
CA GLN A 41 -2.37 -1.84 9.30
C GLN A 41 -3.44 -1.81 8.21
N ALA A 42 -4.40 -2.74 8.30
CA ALA A 42 -5.58 -2.72 7.44
C ALA A 42 -6.28 -1.34 7.58
N PRO A 43 -6.75 -0.74 6.49
CA PRO A 43 -7.44 0.53 6.55
C PRO A 43 -8.71 0.39 7.39
N ASN A 44 -8.88 1.27 8.38
CA ASN A 44 -10.11 1.34 9.15
C ASN A 44 -11.12 2.16 8.35
N LEU A 45 -12.25 1.54 7.99
CA LEU A 45 -13.31 2.18 7.22
C LEU A 45 -14.41 2.64 8.18
N ALA A 46 -15.05 3.79 7.89
CA ALA A 46 -16.16 4.33 8.67
C ALA A 46 -17.49 3.59 8.41
N PHE A 47 -17.50 2.61 7.52
CA PHE A 47 -18.67 1.84 7.12
C PHE A 47 -18.39 0.33 7.20
N ALA A 48 -19.44 -0.44 7.51
CA ALA A 48 -19.36 -1.88 7.68
C ALA A 48 -19.78 -2.65 6.42
N SER A 49 -20.53 -2.02 5.48
CA SER A 49 -20.96 -2.66 4.24
C SER A 49 -20.78 -1.75 3.03
N LEU A 50 -20.32 -2.34 1.92
CA LEU A 50 -20.00 -1.64 0.68
C LEU A 50 -20.49 -2.45 -0.52
N TYR A 51 -21.15 -1.78 -1.45
CA TYR A 51 -21.36 -2.29 -2.82
C TYR A 51 -20.39 -1.60 -3.77
N VAL A 52 -19.75 -2.36 -4.65
CA VAL A 52 -18.81 -1.82 -5.66
C VAL A 52 -19.38 -2.07 -7.04
N GLU A 53 -19.82 -1.00 -7.69
CA GLU A 53 -20.22 -0.99 -9.09
C GLU A 53 -19.00 -0.73 -9.97
N VAL A 54 -18.76 -1.59 -10.95
CA VAL A 54 -17.60 -1.50 -11.84
C VAL A 54 -18.01 -1.63 -13.28
N VAL A 55 -17.26 -0.99 -14.16
CA VAL A 55 -17.38 -1.17 -15.61
C VAL A 55 -17.11 -2.65 -15.96
N ALA A 56 -17.83 -3.17 -16.91
CA ALA A 56 -17.61 -4.55 -17.37
C ALA A 56 -16.15 -4.77 -17.79
N GLY A 57 -15.52 -5.85 -17.31
CA GLY A 57 -14.13 -6.17 -17.58
C GLY A 57 -13.09 -5.33 -16.79
N SER A 58 -13.51 -4.52 -15.83
CA SER A 58 -12.63 -3.71 -14.99
C SER A 58 -11.59 -4.56 -14.26
N LEU A 59 -10.32 -4.35 -14.57
CA LEU A 59 -9.21 -5.04 -13.88
C LEU A 59 -8.91 -4.37 -12.54
N VAL A 60 -8.96 -3.03 -12.47
CA VAL A 60 -8.84 -2.26 -11.23
C VAL A 60 -9.98 -2.63 -10.28
N GLY A 61 -11.22 -2.67 -10.78
CA GLY A 61 -12.38 -3.03 -9.97
C GLY A 61 -12.31 -4.45 -9.40
N ASN A 62 -11.84 -5.41 -10.18
CA ASN A 62 -11.67 -6.79 -9.72
C ASN A 62 -10.58 -6.91 -8.65
N GLU A 63 -9.46 -6.21 -8.80
CA GLU A 63 -8.40 -6.18 -7.79
C GLU A 63 -8.87 -5.45 -6.53
N LEU A 64 -9.59 -4.33 -6.68
CA LEU A 64 -10.17 -3.60 -5.56
C LEU A 64 -11.14 -4.47 -4.76
N LYS A 65 -12.06 -5.19 -5.42
CA LYS A 65 -12.98 -6.12 -4.75
C LYS A 65 -12.24 -7.20 -3.95
N ARG A 66 -11.18 -7.79 -4.51
CA ARG A 66 -10.35 -8.77 -3.80
C ARG A 66 -9.66 -8.15 -2.58
N SER A 67 -9.10 -6.95 -2.73
CA SER A 67 -8.43 -6.22 -1.65
C SER A 67 -9.39 -5.84 -0.53
N LEU A 68 -10.61 -5.40 -0.86
CA LEU A 68 -11.66 -5.10 0.12
C LEU A 68 -12.15 -6.35 0.85
N ALA A 69 -12.35 -7.46 0.13
CA ALA A 69 -12.76 -8.74 0.72
C ALA A 69 -11.70 -9.27 1.71
N SER A 70 -10.42 -9.01 1.48
CA SER A 70 -9.33 -9.42 2.38
C SER A 70 -9.25 -8.63 3.69
N LEU A 71 -9.97 -7.50 3.84
CA LEU A 71 -9.96 -6.70 5.07
C LEU A 71 -10.65 -7.40 6.25
N GLY A 72 -11.56 -8.35 5.99
CA GLY A 72 -12.26 -9.14 7.01
C GLY A 72 -13.27 -8.37 7.87
N SER A 73 -13.14 -7.05 7.98
CA SER A 73 -14.02 -6.15 8.75
C SER A 73 -15.13 -5.53 7.90
N LEU A 74 -15.12 -5.73 6.59
CA LEU A 74 -16.03 -5.14 5.63
C LEU A 74 -16.92 -6.20 4.97
N GLN A 75 -18.23 -6.01 5.01
CA GLN A 75 -19.16 -6.82 4.22
C GLN A 75 -19.23 -6.27 2.79
N LEU A 76 -18.64 -7.00 1.84
CA LEU A 76 -18.75 -6.68 0.42
C LEU A 76 -20.04 -7.28 -0.15
N ILE A 77 -20.95 -6.43 -0.65
CA ILE A 77 -22.18 -6.83 -1.32
C ILE A 77 -21.87 -7.00 -2.81
N SER A 78 -22.13 -8.20 -3.35
CA SER A 78 -21.84 -8.53 -4.75
C SER A 78 -23.08 -8.56 -5.64
N ASP A 79 -24.28 -8.73 -5.05
CA ASP A 79 -25.55 -8.77 -5.79
C ASP A 79 -26.06 -7.34 -6.03
N ALA A 80 -26.23 -6.96 -7.30
CA ALA A 80 -26.76 -5.66 -7.70
C ALA A 80 -28.18 -5.42 -7.15
N LYS A 81 -28.99 -6.47 -6.93
CA LYS A 81 -30.32 -6.35 -6.35
C LYS A 81 -30.28 -5.91 -4.88
N LEU A 82 -29.19 -6.21 -4.20
CA LEU A 82 -28.97 -5.84 -2.80
C LEU A 82 -28.16 -4.53 -2.64
N GLN A 83 -27.85 -3.83 -3.73
CA GLN A 83 -27.11 -2.58 -3.71
C GLN A 83 -27.66 -1.56 -2.69
N GLN A 84 -28.97 -1.46 -2.56
CA GLN A 84 -29.65 -0.53 -1.65
C GLN A 84 -29.52 -0.91 -0.17
N THR A 85 -29.07 -2.13 0.14
CA THR A 85 -28.81 -2.57 1.53
C THR A 85 -27.39 -2.24 2.01
N ALA A 86 -26.52 -1.81 1.12
CA ALA A 86 -25.18 -1.34 1.47
C ALA A 86 -25.27 -0.01 2.22
N GLN A 87 -24.34 0.22 3.16
CA GLN A 87 -24.20 1.55 3.78
C GLN A 87 -23.67 2.57 2.78
N VAL A 88 -22.75 2.14 1.92
CA VAL A 88 -22.15 2.98 0.88
C VAL A 88 -22.01 2.23 -0.44
N ILE A 89 -22.02 2.98 -1.54
CA ILE A 89 -21.87 2.51 -2.91
C ILE A 89 -20.68 3.23 -3.52
N LEU A 90 -19.71 2.44 -3.98
CA LEU A 90 -18.59 2.93 -4.77
C LEU A 90 -18.88 2.69 -6.24
N ASP A 91 -19.09 3.74 -7.00
CA ASP A 91 -19.27 3.70 -8.45
C ASP A 91 -17.90 3.92 -9.12
N VAL A 92 -17.40 2.93 -9.85
CA VAL A 92 -16.26 3.10 -10.77
C VAL A 92 -16.83 3.48 -12.13
N LEU A 93 -16.77 4.75 -12.46
CA LEU A 93 -17.43 5.35 -13.62
C LEU A 93 -16.66 5.17 -14.92
N LEU A 94 -15.33 5.12 -14.83
CA LEU A 94 -14.42 4.97 -15.97
C LEU A 94 -13.18 4.21 -15.53
N GLU A 95 -12.75 3.26 -16.37
CA GLU A 95 -11.41 2.69 -16.37
C GLU A 95 -10.91 2.71 -17.81
N ARG A 96 -9.77 3.35 -18.05
CA ARG A 96 -9.15 3.41 -19.38
C ARG A 96 -7.66 3.20 -19.29
N ARG A 97 -7.13 2.33 -20.14
CA ARG A 97 -5.70 2.17 -20.40
C ARG A 97 -5.37 2.81 -21.72
N GLU A 98 -4.30 3.58 -21.74
CA GLU A 98 -3.83 4.32 -22.91
C GLU A 98 -2.34 4.07 -23.10
N LYS A 99 -1.93 3.98 -24.37
CA LYS A 99 -0.52 3.93 -24.79
C LYS A 99 -0.32 4.95 -25.88
N THR A 100 0.54 5.93 -25.63
CA THR A 100 0.76 7.07 -26.54
C THR A 100 2.24 7.17 -26.88
N VAL A 101 2.58 7.43 -28.14
CA VAL A 101 3.95 7.75 -28.54
C VAL A 101 4.32 9.12 -27.99
N VAL A 102 5.42 9.20 -27.24
CA VAL A 102 5.94 10.44 -26.67
C VAL A 102 7.36 10.77 -27.14
N GLY A 103 8.05 9.82 -27.77
CA GLY A 103 9.40 10.02 -28.29
C GLY A 103 9.61 9.33 -29.63
N VAL A 104 10.23 10.05 -30.59
CA VAL A 104 10.72 9.50 -31.86
C VAL A 104 12.15 9.96 -32.09
N ASN A 105 12.91 9.18 -32.91
CA ASN A 105 14.25 9.59 -33.33
C ASN A 105 14.21 10.51 -34.56
N ALA A 106 15.38 10.94 -35.01
CA ALA A 106 15.52 11.81 -36.19
C ALA A 106 14.98 11.18 -37.49
N ALA A 107 14.84 9.85 -37.57
CA ALA A 107 14.26 9.13 -38.71
C ALA A 107 12.74 8.91 -38.56
N GLY A 108 12.10 9.45 -37.47
CA GLY A 108 10.67 9.29 -37.23
C GLY A 108 10.30 7.93 -36.57
N LEU A 109 11.27 7.09 -36.21
CA LEU A 109 11.01 5.81 -35.55
C LEU A 109 10.70 6.03 -34.08
N VAL A 110 9.69 5.32 -33.57
CA VAL A 110 9.29 5.37 -32.17
C VAL A 110 10.42 4.91 -31.25
N ARG A 111 10.65 5.67 -30.20
CA ARG A 111 11.67 5.38 -29.14
C ARG A 111 11.10 5.33 -27.75
N GLU A 112 9.92 5.92 -27.54
CA GLU A 112 9.33 6.00 -26.22
C GLU A 112 7.80 6.03 -26.30
N PHE A 113 7.16 5.25 -25.44
CA PHE A 113 5.73 5.30 -25.19
C PHE A 113 5.47 5.78 -23.78
N GLN A 114 4.35 6.47 -23.59
CA GLN A 114 3.76 6.72 -22.29
C GLN A 114 2.55 5.82 -22.11
N LEU A 115 2.58 5.03 -21.03
CA LEU A 115 1.48 4.19 -20.57
C LEU A 115 0.68 4.95 -19.54
N ARG A 116 -0.65 4.89 -19.62
CA ARG A 116 -1.55 5.55 -18.67
C ARG A 116 -2.67 4.62 -18.25
N ILE A 117 -3.07 4.71 -16.97
CA ILE A 117 -4.34 4.19 -16.47
C ILE A 117 -5.08 5.35 -15.84
N ARG A 118 -6.30 5.57 -16.28
CA ARG A 118 -7.21 6.59 -15.78
C ARG A 118 -8.43 5.92 -15.19
N VAL A 119 -8.78 6.26 -13.95
CA VAL A 119 -9.96 5.74 -13.26
C VAL A 119 -10.75 6.91 -12.69
N LYS A 120 -12.05 6.99 -13.02
CA LYS A 120 -12.98 7.91 -12.37
C LYS A 120 -13.88 7.14 -11.45
N PHE A 121 -14.11 7.67 -10.27
CA PHE A 121 -14.94 7.04 -9.25
C PHE A 121 -15.63 8.08 -8.38
N ARG A 122 -16.67 7.65 -7.69
CA ARG A 122 -17.32 8.40 -6.59
C ARG A 122 -17.77 7.44 -5.51
N LEU A 123 -17.96 7.95 -4.30
CA LEU A 123 -18.56 7.23 -3.20
C LEU A 123 -19.81 7.95 -2.75
N ARG A 124 -20.91 7.23 -2.63
CA ARG A 124 -22.21 7.79 -2.18
C ARG A 124 -22.95 6.84 -1.25
N THR A 125 -23.94 7.36 -0.53
CA THR A 125 -24.92 6.52 0.16
C THR A 125 -25.99 6.03 -0.84
N PRO A 126 -26.77 4.98 -0.50
CA PRO A 126 -27.92 4.56 -1.31
C PRO A 126 -28.94 5.69 -1.55
N GLN A 127 -29.04 6.63 -0.62
CA GLN A 127 -29.95 7.79 -0.71
C GLN A 127 -29.41 8.90 -1.62
N GLY A 128 -28.16 8.76 -2.13
CA GLY A 128 -27.55 9.70 -3.06
C GLY A 128 -26.67 10.78 -2.41
N LYS A 129 -26.47 10.78 -1.08
CA LYS A 129 -25.51 11.68 -0.43
C LYS A 129 -24.10 11.33 -0.89
N GLU A 130 -23.40 12.27 -1.49
CA GLU A 130 -22.00 12.09 -1.88
C GLU A 130 -21.07 12.18 -0.66
N LEU A 131 -20.24 11.15 -0.50
CA LEU A 131 -19.18 11.08 0.52
C LEU A 131 -17.82 11.40 -0.09
N ILE A 132 -17.61 10.97 -1.34
CA ILE A 132 -16.48 11.38 -2.19
C ILE A 132 -17.11 11.76 -3.53
N ALA A 133 -16.98 13.01 -3.93
CA ALA A 133 -17.42 13.51 -5.22
C ALA A 133 -16.65 12.82 -6.37
N GLU A 134 -17.15 12.91 -7.60
CA GLU A 134 -16.47 12.35 -8.75
C GLU A 134 -15.00 12.80 -8.77
N THR A 135 -14.12 11.83 -8.72
CA THR A 135 -12.67 12.03 -8.60
C THR A 135 -11.96 11.17 -9.63
N GLU A 136 -10.94 11.74 -10.26
CA GLU A 136 -10.08 11.02 -11.20
C GLU A 136 -8.77 10.64 -10.51
N LEU A 137 -8.33 9.39 -10.74
CA LEU A 137 -6.99 8.89 -10.46
C LEU A 137 -6.29 8.62 -11.77
N LEU A 138 -5.06 9.10 -11.88
CA LEU A 138 -4.19 8.89 -13.03
C LEU A 138 -2.86 8.31 -12.57
N GLN A 139 -2.46 7.22 -13.21
CA GLN A 139 -1.11 6.69 -13.15
C GLN A 139 -0.51 6.73 -14.54
N GLN A 140 0.78 7.06 -14.61
CA GLN A 140 1.52 7.05 -15.88
C GLN A 140 2.95 6.54 -15.67
N ARG A 141 3.47 5.88 -16.69
CA ARG A 141 4.85 5.39 -16.78
C ARG A 141 5.34 5.55 -18.20
N ASP A 142 6.59 5.94 -18.36
CA ASP A 142 7.25 5.98 -19.66
C ASP A 142 8.03 4.68 -19.84
N ILE A 143 8.00 4.16 -21.08
CA ILE A 143 8.70 2.93 -21.46
C ILE A 143 9.48 3.19 -22.76
N SER A 144 10.80 2.95 -22.73
CA SER A 144 11.62 2.99 -23.93
C SER A 144 11.25 1.85 -24.88
N PHE A 145 11.30 2.11 -26.18
CA PHE A 145 10.99 1.13 -27.20
C PHE A 145 12.17 0.91 -28.15
N ASN A 146 12.40 -0.36 -28.49
CA ASN A 146 13.36 -0.76 -29.50
C ASN A 146 12.81 -1.97 -30.26
N GLU A 147 12.78 -1.86 -31.59
CA GLU A 147 12.26 -2.91 -32.47
C GLU A 147 13.00 -4.25 -32.35
N SER A 148 14.27 -4.24 -31.94
CA SER A 148 15.05 -5.49 -31.76
C SER A 148 14.64 -6.29 -30.51
N THR A 149 13.84 -5.71 -29.59
CA THR A 149 13.48 -6.31 -28.29
C THR A 149 12.00 -6.27 -28.00
N VAL A 150 11.14 -6.32 -29.03
CA VAL A 150 9.67 -6.13 -28.93
C VAL A 150 9.05 -7.04 -27.88
N LEU A 151 9.33 -8.35 -27.89
CA LEU A 151 8.74 -9.30 -26.93
C LEU A 151 9.10 -9.01 -25.47
N ALA A 152 10.36 -8.58 -25.23
CA ALA A 152 10.78 -8.17 -23.89
C ALA A 152 10.06 -6.88 -23.47
N LYS A 153 9.86 -5.95 -24.38
CA LYS A 153 9.13 -4.69 -24.12
C LYS A 153 7.64 -4.90 -23.88
N GLU A 154 7.00 -5.83 -24.57
CA GLU A 154 5.61 -6.21 -24.30
C GLU A 154 5.45 -6.84 -22.90
N ALA A 155 6.40 -7.69 -22.48
CA ALA A 155 6.40 -8.25 -21.14
C ALA A 155 6.60 -7.16 -20.07
N GLU A 156 7.53 -6.21 -20.27
CA GLU A 156 7.77 -5.06 -19.41
C GLU A 156 6.53 -4.17 -19.32
N GLU A 157 5.88 -3.86 -20.43
CA GLU A 157 4.63 -3.10 -20.48
C GLU A 157 3.53 -3.75 -19.63
N GLY A 158 3.37 -5.08 -19.75
CA GLY A 158 2.41 -5.83 -18.96
C GLY A 158 2.69 -5.77 -17.45
N LEU A 159 3.95 -5.72 -17.03
CA LEU A 159 4.35 -5.52 -15.63
C LEU A 159 4.03 -4.10 -15.17
N LEU A 160 4.40 -3.08 -15.94
CA LEU A 160 4.12 -1.67 -15.62
C LEU A 160 2.62 -1.41 -15.47
N TYR A 161 1.78 -1.96 -16.35
CA TYR A 161 0.32 -1.84 -16.19
C TYR A 161 -0.19 -2.50 -14.91
N ARG A 162 0.36 -3.63 -14.50
CA ARG A 162 0.00 -4.28 -13.22
C ARG A 162 0.40 -3.44 -12.02
N ASP A 163 1.59 -2.89 -12.02
CA ASP A 163 2.08 -2.03 -10.95
C ASP A 163 1.23 -0.76 -10.83
N MET A 164 0.94 -0.09 -11.95
CA MET A 164 0.06 1.08 -11.98
C MET A 164 -1.36 0.76 -11.49
N GLN A 165 -1.88 -0.41 -11.84
CA GLN A 165 -3.19 -0.89 -11.38
C GLN A 165 -3.20 -1.05 -9.86
N THR A 166 -2.18 -1.72 -9.30
CA THR A 166 -2.03 -1.88 -7.86
C THR A 166 -1.88 -0.52 -7.15
N ASP A 167 -1.12 0.42 -7.71
CA ASP A 167 -0.99 1.78 -7.18
C ASP A 167 -2.35 2.50 -7.11
N ILE A 168 -3.19 2.38 -8.15
CA ILE A 168 -4.55 2.95 -8.18
C ILE A 168 -5.43 2.32 -7.10
N VAL A 169 -5.42 0.99 -6.98
CA VAL A 169 -6.19 0.28 -5.95
C VAL A 169 -5.79 0.76 -4.55
N GLN A 170 -4.49 0.92 -4.30
CA GLN A 170 -4.00 1.44 -3.03
C GLN A 170 -4.42 2.89 -2.78
N GLN A 171 -4.50 3.72 -3.82
CA GLN A 171 -5.01 5.09 -3.70
C GLN A 171 -6.51 5.10 -3.39
N LEU A 172 -7.30 4.25 -4.04
CA LEU A 172 -8.72 4.08 -3.75
C LEU A 172 -8.94 3.67 -2.28
N LEU A 173 -8.23 2.63 -1.80
CA LEU A 173 -8.32 2.19 -0.41
C LEU A 173 -7.99 3.30 0.60
N ARG A 174 -6.95 4.11 0.33
CA ARG A 174 -6.62 5.25 1.19
C ARG A 174 -7.73 6.31 1.20
N ARG A 175 -8.36 6.59 0.05
CA ARG A 175 -9.46 7.56 -0.03
C ARG A 175 -10.72 7.07 0.68
N LEU A 176 -11.03 5.78 0.56
CA LEU A 176 -12.12 5.16 1.32
C LEU A 176 -11.88 5.22 2.82
N ALA A 177 -10.65 4.98 3.28
CA ALA A 177 -10.27 5.08 4.70
C ALA A 177 -10.24 6.52 5.23
N ALA A 178 -10.17 7.52 4.36
CA ALA A 178 -10.20 8.93 4.75
C ALA A 178 -11.64 9.44 5.05
N VAL A 179 -12.66 8.71 4.65
CA VAL A 179 -14.07 9.03 5.00
C VAL A 179 -14.26 8.85 6.51
N ARG A 180 -14.83 9.85 7.18
CA ARG A 180 -15.02 9.88 8.64
C ARG A 180 -16.47 9.64 9.04
N GLU A 181 -17.41 10.09 8.22
CA GLU A 181 -18.85 10.06 8.50
C GLU A 181 -19.62 9.63 7.24
N ILE A 182 -20.74 8.93 7.42
CA ILE A 182 -21.65 8.47 6.38
C ILE A 182 -22.89 9.37 6.33
#